data_3fb1569c64f47c6b6aacc03e04561991
#
_entry.id   3fb1569c64f47c6b6aacc03e04561991
#
_cell.length_a   1.000
_cell.length_b   1.000
_cell.length_c   1.000
_cell.angle_alpha   90.00
_cell.angle_beta   90.00
_cell.angle_gamma   90.00
#
_symmetry.space_group_name_H-M   'P 1'
#
loop_
_entity.id
_entity.type
_entity.pdbx_description
1 polymer ?
#
loop_
_entity_poly.entity_id
_entity_poly.type
_entity_poly.pdbx_seq_one_letter_code
_entity_poly.pdbx_strand_id
1 'polypeptide(L)'
;VLYGHLPDFPLSTKGVAQAHALGRHLAQTSARQILVSPLLRAQQTAEIISGHIPGSTVTTTADLVEARFGHYLEGIKPRDVPWRRPLWMVHMVWPGLLPNDERVGEMAARVERPIRRILATTPDEGGICVSHGDPIQAFWVRGEHRPAWALHRLQCAKGGMLELDYTDGTLERIAYRPPVKEDAGADPHSDVGDSA
;
A
#
# COMPACT_ATOMS: atom_id res chain seq x y z
N VAL A 1 -13.22 12.11 0.14
CA VAL A 1 -14.05 10.94 -0.15
C VAL A 1 -13.26 9.71 0.23
N LEU A 2 -13.91 8.77 0.92
CA LEU A 2 -13.39 7.42 1.12
C LEU A 2 -13.60 6.67 -0.20
N TYR A 3 -12.54 6.50 -0.97
CA TYR A 3 -12.67 5.95 -2.32
C TYR A 3 -12.50 4.43 -2.39
N GLY A 4 -12.19 3.74 -1.29
CA GLY A 4 -12.13 2.28 -1.24
C GLY A 4 -11.76 1.64 -2.58
N HIS A 5 -12.69 0.96 -3.19
CA HIS A 5 -12.56 0.30 -4.49
C HIS A 5 -12.89 1.19 -5.71
N LEU A 6 -13.23 2.47 -5.52
CA LEU A 6 -13.50 3.35 -6.66
C LEU A 6 -12.28 3.41 -7.60
N PRO A 7 -12.46 3.11 -8.92
CA PRO A 7 -11.32 2.82 -9.81
C PRO A 7 -10.53 4.07 -10.23
N ASP A 8 -11.20 5.19 -10.49
CA ASP A 8 -10.66 6.32 -11.24
C ASP A 8 -10.05 7.42 -10.36
N PHE A 9 -9.32 7.02 -9.30
CA PHE A 9 -8.59 7.97 -8.45
C PHE A 9 -7.08 7.84 -8.69
N PRO A 10 -6.49 8.77 -9.48
CA PRO A 10 -5.06 8.80 -9.74
C PRO A 10 -4.26 9.27 -8.53
N LEU A 11 -2.94 9.13 -8.61
CA LEU A 11 -2.03 9.76 -7.66
C LEU A 11 -2.15 11.29 -7.71
N SER A 12 -2.05 11.92 -6.55
CA SER A 12 -1.82 13.37 -6.47
C SER A 12 -0.36 13.70 -6.85
N THR A 13 -0.07 14.96 -7.14
CA THR A 13 1.31 15.43 -7.38
C THR A 13 2.27 14.99 -6.26
N LYS A 14 1.85 15.12 -5.01
CA LYS A 14 2.61 14.62 -3.86
C LYS A 14 2.79 13.10 -3.91
N GLY A 15 1.77 12.34 -4.29
CA GLY A 15 1.83 10.87 -4.41
C GLY A 15 2.82 10.45 -5.49
N VAL A 16 2.89 11.18 -6.61
CA VAL A 16 3.87 10.96 -7.70
C VAL A 16 5.29 11.17 -7.18
N ALA A 17 5.55 12.30 -6.49
CA ALA A 17 6.87 12.59 -5.91
C ALA A 17 7.29 11.52 -4.89
N GLN A 18 6.37 11.07 -4.02
CA GLN A 18 6.62 9.97 -3.08
C GLN A 18 6.94 8.65 -3.79
N ALA A 19 6.24 8.33 -4.88
CA ALA A 19 6.50 7.12 -5.67
C ALA A 19 7.90 7.17 -6.33
N HIS A 20 8.33 8.32 -6.83
CA HIS A 20 9.70 8.50 -7.35
C HIS A 20 10.75 8.34 -6.25
N ALA A 21 10.56 8.94 -5.08
CA ALA A 21 11.47 8.79 -3.95
C ALA A 21 11.60 7.33 -3.51
N LEU A 22 10.46 6.62 -3.43
CA LEU A 22 10.41 5.21 -3.11
C LEU A 22 11.09 4.35 -4.19
N GLY A 23 10.88 4.66 -5.48
CA GLY A 23 11.51 3.98 -6.60
C GLY A 23 13.04 4.10 -6.56
N ARG A 24 13.58 5.28 -6.29
CA ARG A 24 15.03 5.49 -6.10
C ARG A 24 15.58 4.67 -4.93
N HIS A 25 14.85 4.60 -3.83
CA HIS A 25 15.24 3.79 -2.68
C HIS A 25 15.25 2.28 -3.01
N LEU A 26 14.18 1.79 -3.63
CA LEU A 26 14.03 0.38 -3.99
C LEU A 26 14.96 -0.06 -5.14
N ALA A 27 15.44 0.87 -5.97
CA ALA A 27 16.43 0.59 -7.00
C ALA A 27 17.78 0.04 -6.45
N GLN A 28 18.03 0.24 -5.16
CA GLN A 28 19.20 -0.27 -4.46
C GLN A 28 19.06 -1.74 -4.03
N THR A 29 17.86 -2.32 -4.20
CA THR A 29 17.58 -3.73 -3.85
C THR A 29 17.77 -4.65 -5.07
N SER A 30 17.85 -5.95 -4.81
CA SER A 30 17.86 -6.98 -5.86
C SER A 30 16.48 -7.27 -6.45
N ALA A 31 15.40 -6.78 -5.84
CA ALA A 31 14.04 -7.06 -6.24
C ALA A 31 13.75 -6.60 -7.68
N ARG A 32 13.23 -7.53 -8.49
CA ARG A 32 12.82 -7.26 -9.89
C ARG A 32 11.36 -7.61 -10.15
N GLN A 33 10.74 -8.40 -9.29
CA GLN A 33 9.33 -8.74 -9.39
C GLN A 33 8.48 -7.74 -8.60
N ILE A 34 7.53 -7.08 -9.27
CA ILE A 34 6.59 -6.13 -8.67
C ILE A 34 5.18 -6.68 -8.85
N LEU A 35 4.51 -7.01 -7.77
CA LEU A 35 3.10 -7.39 -7.76
C LEU A 35 2.27 -6.20 -7.30
N VAL A 36 1.18 -5.88 -8.00
CA VAL A 36 0.45 -4.64 -7.79
C VAL A 36 -1.07 -4.84 -7.78
N SER A 37 -1.75 -4.05 -6.94
CA SER A 37 -3.20 -3.90 -6.93
C SER A 37 -3.74 -3.41 -8.29
N PRO A 38 -4.94 -3.83 -8.72
CA PRO A 38 -5.56 -3.35 -9.97
C PRO A 38 -6.01 -1.88 -9.92
N LEU A 39 -6.02 -1.21 -8.77
CA LEU A 39 -6.50 0.17 -8.68
C LEU A 39 -5.51 1.17 -9.28
N LEU A 40 -6.02 2.15 -10.03
CA LEU A 40 -5.22 3.10 -10.82
C LEU A 40 -4.05 3.71 -10.05
N ARG A 41 -4.28 4.22 -8.83
CA ARG A 41 -3.24 4.81 -7.97
C ARG A 41 -2.09 3.87 -7.63
N ALA A 42 -2.39 2.58 -7.48
CA ALA A 42 -1.36 1.56 -7.22
C ALA A 42 -0.60 1.21 -8.49
N GLN A 43 -1.31 1.11 -9.63
CA GLN A 43 -0.69 0.89 -10.94
C GLN A 43 0.30 2.00 -11.27
N GLN A 44 -0.11 3.26 -11.11
CA GLN A 44 0.77 4.41 -11.31
C GLN A 44 1.99 4.40 -10.37
N THR A 45 1.79 4.00 -9.10
CA THR A 45 2.90 3.83 -8.15
C THR A 45 3.87 2.76 -8.63
N ALA A 46 3.37 1.60 -9.04
CA ALA A 46 4.20 0.49 -9.51
C ALA A 46 4.94 0.83 -10.82
N GLU A 47 4.30 1.54 -11.74
CA GLU A 47 4.90 2.01 -12.98
C GLU A 47 6.08 2.96 -12.71
N ILE A 48 5.87 3.94 -11.81
CA ILE A 48 6.94 4.87 -11.41
C ILE A 48 8.10 4.12 -10.75
N ILE A 49 7.82 3.20 -9.83
CA ILE A 49 8.85 2.38 -9.17
C ILE A 49 9.62 1.55 -10.21
N SER A 50 8.91 0.89 -11.12
CA SER A 50 9.49 0.08 -12.20
C SER A 50 10.43 0.89 -13.10
N GLY A 51 10.11 2.15 -13.37
CA GLY A 51 10.97 3.08 -14.12
C GLY A 51 12.33 3.33 -13.46
N HIS A 52 12.45 3.13 -12.14
CA HIS A 52 13.71 3.22 -11.39
C HIS A 52 14.46 1.89 -11.26
N ILE A 53 13.83 0.75 -11.58
CA ILE A 53 14.38 -0.60 -11.41
C ILE A 53 14.52 -1.29 -12.79
N PRO A 54 15.65 -1.14 -13.48
CA PRO A 54 15.85 -1.78 -14.78
C PRO A 54 15.66 -3.29 -14.73
N GLY A 55 14.92 -3.83 -15.70
CA GLY A 55 14.63 -5.26 -15.80
C GLY A 55 13.52 -5.73 -14.85
N SER A 56 12.84 -4.83 -14.13
CA SER A 56 11.70 -5.21 -13.31
C SER A 56 10.49 -5.63 -14.15
N THR A 57 9.68 -6.52 -13.60
CA THR A 57 8.41 -7.00 -14.19
C THR A 57 7.26 -6.62 -13.27
N VAL A 58 6.20 -6.01 -13.84
CA VAL A 58 5.01 -5.62 -13.10
C VAL A 58 3.86 -6.57 -13.42
N THR A 59 3.27 -7.17 -12.41
CA THR A 59 2.13 -8.09 -12.54
C THR A 59 0.99 -7.68 -11.64
N THR A 60 -0.20 -7.52 -12.21
CA THR A 60 -1.40 -7.15 -11.46
C THR A 60 -2.01 -8.36 -10.75
N THR A 61 -2.43 -8.16 -9.50
CA THR A 61 -3.16 -9.18 -8.73
C THR A 61 -4.27 -8.56 -7.89
N ALA A 62 -5.45 -9.19 -7.91
CA ALA A 62 -6.60 -8.79 -7.08
C ALA A 62 -6.36 -9.01 -5.57
N ASP A 63 -5.37 -9.81 -5.20
CA ASP A 63 -5.02 -10.07 -3.81
C ASP A 63 -4.49 -8.84 -3.06
N LEU A 64 -4.02 -7.83 -3.80
CA LEU A 64 -3.47 -6.59 -3.24
C LEU A 64 -4.46 -5.41 -3.28
N VAL A 65 -5.73 -5.63 -3.65
CA VAL A 65 -6.74 -4.58 -3.70
C VAL A 65 -7.03 -4.02 -2.30
N GLU A 66 -7.56 -2.79 -2.24
CA GLU A 66 -7.95 -2.13 -0.98
C GLU A 66 -8.98 -2.96 -0.18
N ALA A 67 -9.11 -2.70 1.11
CA ALA A 67 -10.11 -3.31 1.96
C ALA A 67 -11.53 -3.09 1.42
N ARG A 68 -12.38 -4.08 1.58
CA ARG A 68 -13.82 -3.94 1.35
C ARG A 68 -14.47 -3.42 2.62
N PHE A 69 -14.83 -2.14 2.62
CA PHE A 69 -15.57 -1.51 3.72
C PHE A 69 -17.07 -1.74 3.64
N GLY A 70 -17.51 -2.65 2.79
CA GLY A 70 -18.91 -2.73 2.40
C GLY A 70 -19.42 -1.41 1.82
N HIS A 71 -20.64 -1.39 1.30
CA HIS A 71 -21.26 -0.15 0.79
C HIS A 71 -21.56 0.88 1.89
N TYR A 72 -21.28 0.55 3.15
CA TYR A 72 -21.64 1.40 4.28
C TYR A 72 -20.78 2.66 4.40
N LEU A 73 -19.49 2.59 4.08
CA LEU A 73 -18.54 3.71 4.21
C LEU A 73 -18.05 4.27 2.87
N GLU A 74 -18.25 3.53 1.78
CA GLU A 74 -17.75 3.89 0.46
C GLU A 74 -18.46 5.14 -0.11
N GLY A 75 -17.70 6.01 -0.75
CA GLY A 75 -18.23 7.22 -1.41
C GLY A 75 -18.56 8.39 -0.49
N ILE A 76 -18.31 8.31 0.84
CA ILE A 76 -18.63 9.35 1.81
C ILE A 76 -17.39 10.17 2.15
N LYS A 77 -17.58 11.48 2.37
CA LYS A 77 -16.50 12.33 2.89
C LYS A 77 -16.23 11.96 4.35
N PRO A 78 -14.98 11.84 4.79
CA PRO A 78 -14.65 11.46 6.18
C PRO A 78 -15.36 12.28 7.24
N ARG A 79 -15.50 13.61 7.01
CA ARG A 79 -16.21 14.53 7.93
C ARG A 79 -17.71 14.23 8.08
N ASP A 80 -18.33 13.60 7.07
CA ASP A 80 -19.77 13.32 7.04
C ASP A 80 -20.10 11.93 7.63
N VAL A 81 -19.08 11.07 7.82
CA VAL A 81 -19.23 9.69 8.31
C VAL A 81 -19.94 9.62 9.67
N PRO A 82 -19.55 10.38 10.72
CA PRO A 82 -20.18 10.29 12.03
C PRO A 82 -21.70 10.51 11.99
N TRP A 83 -22.15 11.45 11.15
CA TRP A 83 -23.55 11.85 11.06
C TRP A 83 -24.38 10.96 10.11
N ARG A 84 -23.79 10.52 9.01
CA ARG A 84 -24.49 9.74 7.98
C ARG A 84 -24.40 8.23 8.22
N ARG A 85 -23.43 7.79 8.98
CA ARG A 85 -23.11 6.36 9.23
C ARG A 85 -22.78 6.12 10.69
N PRO A 86 -23.75 6.17 11.61
CA PRO A 86 -23.51 6.08 13.05
C PRO A 86 -22.81 4.78 13.49
N LEU A 87 -22.97 3.69 12.72
CA LEU A 87 -22.29 2.41 13.01
C LEU A 87 -20.82 2.38 12.59
N TRP A 88 -20.26 3.48 12.07
CA TRP A 88 -18.84 3.54 11.70
C TRP A 88 -17.91 3.21 12.88
N MET A 89 -18.31 3.55 14.10
CA MET A 89 -17.56 3.19 15.29
C MET A 89 -17.45 1.68 15.51
N VAL A 90 -18.45 0.93 15.08
CA VAL A 90 -18.41 -0.54 15.14
C VAL A 90 -17.28 -1.07 14.27
N HIS A 91 -17.16 -0.53 13.02
CA HIS A 91 -16.03 -0.87 12.13
C HIS A 91 -14.67 -0.50 12.76
N MET A 92 -14.57 0.65 13.43
CA MET A 92 -13.31 1.10 14.07
C MET A 92 -12.88 0.21 15.24
N VAL A 93 -13.84 -0.39 15.97
CA VAL A 93 -13.56 -1.25 17.14
C VAL A 93 -13.48 -2.73 16.75
N TRP A 94 -14.35 -3.16 15.84
CA TRP A 94 -14.42 -4.54 15.34
C TRP A 94 -14.50 -4.57 13.81
N PRO A 95 -13.35 -4.42 13.11
CA PRO A 95 -13.30 -4.56 11.65
C PRO A 95 -13.84 -5.91 11.21
N GLY A 96 -14.71 -5.93 10.21
CA GLY A 96 -15.35 -7.15 9.71
C GLY A 96 -16.64 -7.56 10.41
N LEU A 97 -17.20 -6.74 11.32
CA LEU A 97 -18.48 -7.00 11.94
C LEU A 97 -19.67 -6.46 11.13
N LEU A 98 -19.47 -5.39 10.35
CA LEU A 98 -20.51 -4.87 9.47
C LEU A 98 -20.73 -5.80 8.26
N PRO A 99 -21.97 -5.88 7.74
CA PRO A 99 -22.26 -6.68 6.55
C PRO A 99 -21.37 -6.29 5.36
N ASN A 100 -20.77 -7.29 4.72
CA ASN A 100 -19.83 -7.15 3.60
C ASN A 100 -18.50 -6.45 3.93
N ASP A 101 -18.18 -6.26 5.20
CA ASP A 101 -16.89 -5.79 5.66
C ASP A 101 -15.88 -6.94 5.61
N GLU A 102 -14.70 -6.69 5.08
CA GLU A 102 -13.64 -7.70 5.00
C GLU A 102 -12.99 -7.87 6.38
N ARG A 103 -12.87 -9.11 6.85
CA ARG A 103 -12.22 -9.39 8.13
C ARG A 103 -10.70 -9.19 8.03
N VAL A 104 -10.08 -8.68 9.08
CA VAL A 104 -8.62 -8.47 9.15
C VAL A 104 -7.84 -9.73 8.78
N GLY A 105 -8.27 -10.91 9.28
CA GLY A 105 -7.63 -12.19 8.98
C GLY A 105 -7.74 -12.60 7.50
N GLU A 106 -8.88 -12.34 6.86
CA GLU A 106 -9.10 -12.62 5.43
C GLU A 106 -8.25 -11.70 4.56
N MET A 107 -8.21 -10.42 4.90
CA MET A 107 -7.39 -9.41 4.25
C MET A 107 -5.89 -9.75 4.35
N ALA A 108 -5.42 -10.09 5.55
CA ALA A 108 -4.04 -10.51 5.75
C ALA A 108 -3.70 -11.79 4.96
N ALA A 109 -4.61 -12.76 4.95
CA ALA A 109 -4.40 -14.01 4.22
C ALA A 109 -4.32 -13.81 2.69
N ARG A 110 -5.12 -12.88 2.12
CA ARG A 110 -5.00 -12.59 0.68
C ARG A 110 -3.71 -11.86 0.33
N VAL A 111 -3.25 -10.93 1.19
CA VAL A 111 -1.96 -10.23 0.99
C VAL A 111 -0.79 -11.21 1.09
N GLU A 112 -0.89 -12.23 1.91
CA GLU A 112 0.17 -13.25 2.05
C GLU A 112 0.37 -14.08 0.76
N ARG A 113 -0.67 -14.29 -0.06
CA ARG A 113 -0.55 -15.08 -1.31
C ARG A 113 0.46 -14.52 -2.31
N PRO A 114 0.43 -13.23 -2.70
CA PRO A 114 1.45 -12.66 -3.57
C PRO A 114 2.84 -12.67 -2.95
N ILE A 115 2.98 -12.49 -1.63
CA ILE A 115 4.26 -12.57 -0.95
C ILE A 115 4.84 -14.00 -1.09
N ARG A 116 4.04 -15.03 -0.78
CA ARG A 116 4.45 -16.43 -0.95
C ARG A 116 4.81 -16.77 -2.40
N ARG A 117 4.11 -16.17 -3.38
CA ARG A 117 4.45 -16.33 -4.79
C ARG A 117 5.83 -15.77 -5.10
N ILE A 118 6.19 -14.60 -4.59
CA ILE A 118 7.53 -14.01 -4.74
C ILE A 118 8.56 -14.94 -4.12
N LEU A 119 8.37 -15.37 -2.89
CA LEU A 119 9.31 -16.27 -2.20
C LEU A 119 9.53 -17.60 -2.94
N ALA A 120 8.50 -18.11 -3.63
CA ALA A 120 8.61 -19.34 -4.41
C ALA A 120 9.33 -19.15 -5.76
N THR A 121 9.26 -17.94 -6.36
CA THR A 121 9.81 -17.68 -7.70
C THR A 121 11.17 -16.99 -7.66
N THR A 122 11.41 -16.14 -6.68
CA THR A 122 12.63 -15.32 -6.53
C THR A 122 13.07 -15.26 -5.07
N PRO A 123 13.42 -16.42 -4.46
CA PRO A 123 13.71 -16.49 -3.01
C PRO A 123 14.90 -15.63 -2.59
N ASP A 124 15.92 -15.53 -3.43
CA ASP A 124 17.16 -14.80 -3.11
C ASP A 124 17.08 -13.31 -3.49
N GLU A 125 16.24 -12.95 -4.46
CA GLU A 125 16.12 -11.59 -4.95
C GLU A 125 15.02 -10.80 -4.22
N GLY A 126 14.02 -11.54 -3.71
CA GLY A 126 12.82 -10.95 -3.13
C GLY A 126 11.94 -10.28 -4.17
N GLY A 127 11.04 -9.40 -3.72
CA GLY A 127 10.14 -8.66 -4.60
C GLY A 127 9.37 -7.57 -3.88
N ILE A 128 8.56 -6.86 -4.65
CA ILE A 128 7.82 -5.68 -4.20
C ILE A 128 6.32 -5.94 -4.35
N CYS A 129 5.54 -5.68 -3.31
CA CYS A 129 4.09 -5.69 -3.36
C CYS A 129 3.56 -4.26 -3.19
N VAL A 130 2.83 -3.74 -4.19
CA VAL A 130 2.21 -2.42 -4.14
C VAL A 130 0.73 -2.57 -3.82
N SER A 131 0.33 -2.13 -2.64
CA SER A 131 -1.01 -2.29 -2.09
C SER A 131 -1.51 -0.99 -1.45
N HIS A 132 -2.44 -1.09 -0.51
CA HIS A 132 -3.13 0.03 0.13
C HIS A 132 -2.97 -0.06 1.65
N GLY A 133 -3.43 0.99 2.36
CA GLY A 133 -3.23 1.13 3.80
C GLY A 133 -3.73 -0.05 4.61
N ASP A 134 -5.01 -0.38 4.48
CA ASP A 134 -5.62 -1.40 5.33
C ASP A 134 -5.13 -2.83 5.05
N PRO A 135 -4.94 -3.28 3.78
CA PRO A 135 -4.30 -4.57 3.52
C PRO A 135 -2.89 -4.70 4.09
N ILE A 136 -2.07 -3.64 3.97
CA ILE A 136 -0.72 -3.62 4.56
C ILE A 136 -0.80 -3.70 6.08
N GLN A 137 -1.67 -2.91 6.70
CA GLN A 137 -1.88 -2.92 8.16
C GLN A 137 -2.43 -4.25 8.66
N ALA A 138 -3.35 -4.88 7.92
CA ALA A 138 -3.90 -6.19 8.25
C ALA A 138 -2.82 -7.28 8.25
N PHE A 139 -1.95 -7.27 7.23
CA PHE A 139 -0.81 -8.17 7.18
C PHE A 139 0.14 -7.93 8.36
N TRP A 140 0.42 -6.67 8.67
CA TRP A 140 1.28 -6.29 9.81
C TRP A 140 0.70 -6.76 11.15
N VAL A 141 -0.59 -6.49 11.40
CA VAL A 141 -1.30 -6.94 12.62
C VAL A 141 -1.18 -8.46 12.78
N ARG A 142 -1.39 -9.22 11.70
CA ARG A 142 -1.31 -10.67 11.73
C ARG A 142 0.12 -11.17 11.95
N GLY A 143 1.09 -10.59 11.25
CA GLY A 143 2.50 -10.99 11.33
C GLY A 143 3.12 -10.75 12.70
N GLU A 144 2.66 -9.71 13.43
CA GLU A 144 3.05 -9.44 14.81
C GLU A 144 2.12 -10.07 15.85
N HIS A 145 1.18 -10.94 15.44
CA HIS A 145 0.22 -11.60 16.32
C HIS A 145 -0.62 -10.64 17.17
N ARG A 146 -0.88 -9.43 16.67
CA ARG A 146 -1.70 -8.43 17.34
C ARG A 146 -3.19 -8.70 17.15
N PRO A 147 -4.04 -8.25 18.09
CA PRO A 147 -5.48 -8.37 17.93
C PRO A 147 -6.02 -7.48 16.80
N ALA A 148 -7.13 -7.89 16.17
CA ALA A 148 -7.71 -7.22 15.00
C ALA A 148 -8.01 -5.72 15.21
N TRP A 149 -8.39 -5.29 16.41
CA TRP A 149 -8.64 -3.89 16.73
C TRP A 149 -7.39 -3.00 16.64
N ALA A 150 -6.19 -3.60 16.60
CA ALA A 150 -4.94 -2.85 16.40
C ALA A 150 -4.79 -2.32 14.97
N LEU A 151 -5.61 -2.77 14.00
CA LEU A 151 -5.56 -2.34 12.61
C LEU A 151 -5.50 -0.83 12.48
N HIS A 152 -6.43 -0.12 13.09
CA HIS A 152 -6.54 1.34 13.00
C HIS A 152 -5.57 2.11 13.90
N ARG A 153 -4.78 1.42 14.72
CA ARG A 153 -3.72 2.01 15.54
C ARG A 153 -2.35 1.94 14.88
N LEU A 154 -2.17 1.03 13.93
CA LEU A 154 -0.98 0.96 13.10
C LEU A 154 -1.16 1.97 11.95
N GLN A 155 -0.34 3.00 11.92
CA GLN A 155 -0.41 3.99 10.85
C GLN A 155 0.63 3.68 9.79
N CYS A 156 0.19 3.07 8.69
CA CYS A 156 0.97 3.03 7.46
C CYS A 156 0.73 4.33 6.69
N ALA A 157 1.66 5.26 6.75
CA ALA A 157 1.57 6.51 6.01
C ALA A 157 1.62 6.27 4.51
N LYS A 158 0.99 7.14 3.71
CA LYS A 158 1.05 7.08 2.24
C LYS A 158 2.52 7.21 1.80
N GLY A 159 2.98 6.26 0.98
CA GLY A 159 4.39 6.16 0.58
C GLY A 159 5.30 5.48 1.62
N GLY A 160 4.76 5.02 2.74
CA GLY A 160 5.47 4.15 3.67
C GLY A 160 5.49 2.70 3.19
N MET A 161 6.37 1.88 3.75
CA MET A 161 6.51 0.46 3.39
C MET A 161 6.74 -0.41 4.62
N LEU A 162 6.45 -1.70 4.45
CA LEU A 162 6.90 -2.76 5.35
C LEU A 162 8.05 -3.50 4.67
N GLU A 163 9.15 -3.63 5.38
CA GLU A 163 10.23 -4.55 5.05
C GLU A 163 9.95 -5.88 5.76
N LEU A 164 10.01 -6.96 5.00
CA LEU A 164 9.70 -8.30 5.47
C LEU A 164 10.93 -9.18 5.24
N ASP A 165 11.48 -9.74 6.29
CA ASP A 165 12.57 -10.70 6.19
C ASP A 165 12.02 -12.10 6.37
N TYR A 166 12.34 -12.97 5.43
CA TYR A 166 11.96 -14.38 5.44
C TYR A 166 13.19 -15.28 5.43
N THR A 167 13.14 -16.33 6.24
CA THR A 167 14.13 -17.42 6.23
C THR A 167 13.38 -18.73 6.06
N ASP A 168 13.74 -19.52 5.05
CA ASP A 168 13.08 -20.79 4.73
C ASP A 168 11.55 -20.72 4.66
N GLY A 169 11.02 -19.63 4.09
CA GLY A 169 9.59 -19.37 3.96
C GLY A 169 8.90 -18.96 5.27
N THR A 170 9.63 -18.78 6.35
CA THR A 170 9.14 -18.27 7.64
C THR A 170 9.42 -16.78 7.77
N LEU A 171 8.42 -16.01 8.17
CA LEU A 171 8.56 -14.59 8.43
C LEU A 171 9.29 -14.36 9.76
N GLU A 172 10.49 -13.80 9.70
CA GLU A 172 11.34 -13.55 10.87
C GLU A 172 11.18 -12.12 11.41
N ARG A 173 11.01 -11.15 10.52
CA ARG A 173 10.92 -9.74 10.90
C ARG A 173 9.98 -8.95 10.02
N ILE A 174 9.26 -8.03 10.66
CA ILE A 174 8.51 -6.96 10.02
C ILE A 174 9.08 -5.64 10.52
N ALA A 175 9.49 -4.77 9.62
CA ALA A 175 9.95 -3.42 9.97
C ALA A 175 9.17 -2.38 9.15
N TYR A 176 8.52 -1.44 9.85
CA TYR A 176 7.89 -0.31 9.17
C TYR A 176 8.93 0.77 8.86
N ARG A 177 8.90 1.24 7.61
CA ARG A 177 9.66 2.39 7.14
C ARG A 177 8.70 3.52 6.78
N PRO A 178 8.86 4.69 7.37
CA PRO A 178 8.07 5.85 6.98
C PRO A 178 8.39 6.27 5.54
N PRO A 179 7.55 7.11 4.92
CA PRO A 179 7.81 7.63 3.59
C PRO A 179 9.21 8.21 3.47
N VAL A 180 9.90 7.86 2.38
CA VAL A 180 11.20 8.46 2.05
C VAL A 180 10.98 9.96 1.91
N LYS A 181 11.82 10.77 2.58
CA LYS A 181 11.75 12.22 2.43
C LYS A 181 12.01 12.59 0.98
N GLU A 182 11.17 13.44 0.44
CA GLU A 182 11.40 14.06 -0.85
C GLU A 182 12.67 14.91 -0.72
N ASP A 183 13.63 14.70 -1.61
CA ASP A 183 14.77 15.62 -1.71
C ASP A 183 14.20 16.99 -2.08
N ALA A 184 14.38 17.96 -1.20
CA ALA A 184 14.00 19.35 -1.42
C ALA A 184 14.96 19.98 -2.45
N GLY A 185 14.93 19.52 -3.71
CA GLY A 185 15.88 19.95 -4.69
C GLY A 185 15.68 19.36 -6.07
N ALA A 186 14.56 19.63 -6.70
CA ALA A 186 14.44 19.74 -8.16
C ALA A 186 13.08 20.39 -8.46
N ASP A 187 13.03 21.70 -8.35
CA ASP A 187 12.01 22.50 -9.02
C ASP A 187 12.38 22.51 -10.51
N PRO A 188 11.62 21.80 -11.40
CA PRO A 188 11.94 21.79 -12.83
C PRO A 188 11.62 23.11 -13.54
N HIS A 189 11.27 24.18 -12.82
CA HIS A 189 10.90 25.48 -13.37
C HIS A 189 11.84 26.64 -13.01
N SER A 190 13.04 26.37 -12.49
CA SER A 190 14.00 27.45 -12.20
C SER A 190 14.92 27.83 -13.35
N ASP A 191 14.71 27.33 -14.57
CA ASP A 191 15.45 27.71 -15.78
C ASP A 191 14.52 28.30 -16.86
N VAL A 192 13.91 29.44 -16.56
CA VAL A 192 13.57 30.40 -17.63
C VAL A 192 14.34 31.67 -17.32
N GLY A 193 15.52 31.70 -17.91
CA GLY A 193 16.44 32.84 -17.83
C GLY A 193 15.80 34.13 -18.34
N ASP A 194 15.87 35.13 -17.51
CA ASP A 194 15.88 36.52 -17.94
C ASP A 194 17.13 36.77 -18.77
N SER A 195 16.93 36.97 -20.05
CA SER A 195 17.95 37.53 -20.94
C SER A 195 17.26 38.46 -21.91
N ALA A 196 17.30 39.74 -21.58
CA ALA A 196 17.49 40.85 -22.51
C ALA A 196 17.49 42.16 -21.75
#